data_ef4c990dbf29038646141d50b23b1b9d
#
_entry.id   ef4c990dbf29038646141d50b23b1b9d
#
_cell.length_a   1.000
_cell.length_b   1.000
_cell.length_c   1.000
_cell.angle_alpha   90.00
_cell.angle_beta   90.00
_cell.angle_gamma   90.00
#
_symmetry.space_group_name_H-M   'P 1'
#
loop_
_entity.id
_entity.type
_entity.pdbx_description
1 polymer ?
#
loop_
_entity_poly.entity_id
_entity_poly.type
_entity_poly.pdbx_seq_one_letter_code
_entity_poly.pdbx_strand_id
1 'polypeptide(L)'
;MSSSDPQVSGALACGLREVVAEIVGASAIDRALGRLSVDVRATYSGALPVGWVPIRVMEAVFREIAVEAGTNVADLHVRVARTSIERTFRRFLRMLLKITTDQALVSRTPVIFARSYDCGRLEAKIPEPGRGVITLLDWPDAPDWPLRATRVGIETVLSIAGRREVRVTCSRTSSGAIFFANWGVSR
;
A
#
# COMPACT_ATOMS: atom_id res chain seq x y z
N MET A 1 -5.15 -24.23 13.18
CA MET A 1 -5.14 -23.68 11.80
C MET A 1 -3.78 -23.07 11.59
N SER A 2 -2.98 -23.60 10.67
CA SER A 2 -1.63 -23.07 10.37
C SER A 2 -1.82 -21.70 9.76
N SER A 3 -1.44 -20.65 10.48
CA SER A 3 -1.43 -19.28 9.94
C SER A 3 -0.37 -19.28 8.83
N SER A 4 -0.81 -19.35 7.59
CA SER A 4 0.07 -19.10 6.47
C SER A 4 0.63 -17.69 6.61
N ASP A 5 1.93 -17.54 6.37
CA ASP A 5 2.62 -16.24 6.39
C ASP A 5 1.90 -15.28 5.41
N PRO A 6 1.43 -14.10 5.87
CA PRO A 6 0.71 -13.15 5.00
C PRO A 6 1.53 -12.76 3.77
N GLN A 7 0.86 -12.66 2.63
CA GLN A 7 1.54 -12.41 1.35
C GLN A 7 0.97 -11.17 0.64
N VAL A 8 1.82 -10.56 -0.14
CA VAL A 8 1.47 -9.50 -1.08
C VAL A 8 1.53 -10.04 -2.50
N SER A 9 0.63 -9.56 -3.37
CA SER A 9 0.62 -10.01 -4.77
C SER A 9 1.94 -9.67 -5.46
N GLY A 10 2.41 -10.58 -6.32
CA GLY A 10 3.62 -10.37 -7.10
C GLY A 10 3.52 -9.15 -8.02
N ALA A 11 2.32 -8.84 -8.53
CA ALA A 11 2.10 -7.63 -9.30
C ALA A 11 2.43 -6.36 -8.51
N LEU A 12 1.98 -6.30 -7.23
CA LEU A 12 2.31 -5.18 -6.34
C LEU A 12 3.80 -5.18 -6.00
N ALA A 13 4.38 -6.34 -5.63
CA ALA A 13 5.81 -6.46 -5.30
C ALA A 13 6.71 -6.00 -6.46
N CYS A 14 6.42 -6.42 -7.70
CA CYS A 14 7.16 -5.99 -8.90
C CYS A 14 7.02 -4.48 -9.14
N GLY A 15 5.80 -3.94 -9.02
CA GLY A 15 5.57 -2.50 -9.17
C GLY A 15 6.30 -1.66 -8.12
N LEU A 16 6.32 -2.12 -6.86
CA LEU A 16 7.06 -1.47 -5.78
C LEU A 16 8.58 -1.53 -6.03
N ARG A 17 9.12 -2.65 -6.53
CA ARG A 17 10.53 -2.80 -6.88
C ARG A 17 10.99 -1.75 -7.90
N GLU A 18 10.18 -1.53 -8.96
CA GLU A 18 10.46 -0.50 -9.97
C GLU A 18 10.48 0.90 -9.34
N VAL A 19 9.49 1.23 -8.51
CA VAL A 19 9.39 2.53 -7.86
C VAL A 19 10.54 2.75 -6.86
N VAL A 20 10.92 1.72 -6.12
CA VAL A 20 12.08 1.79 -5.22
C VAL A 20 13.35 2.09 -6.01
N ALA A 21 13.55 1.43 -7.15
CA ALA A 21 14.73 1.67 -8.00
C ALA A 21 14.78 3.11 -8.54
N GLU A 22 13.64 3.69 -8.87
CA GLU A 22 13.56 5.11 -9.26
C GLU A 22 13.90 6.07 -8.11
N ILE A 23 13.54 5.71 -6.86
CA ILE A 23 13.72 6.59 -5.68
C ILE A 23 15.15 6.54 -5.13
N VAL A 24 15.73 5.33 -5.03
CA VAL A 24 17.02 5.14 -4.34
C VAL A 24 18.17 4.75 -5.27
N GLY A 25 17.88 4.38 -6.51
CA GLY A 25 18.84 3.90 -7.51
C GLY A 25 19.14 2.40 -7.39
N ALA A 26 19.47 1.77 -8.53
CA ALA A 26 19.70 0.33 -8.61
C ALA A 26 20.89 -0.12 -7.74
N SER A 27 21.99 0.63 -7.74
CA SER A 27 23.19 0.28 -6.96
C SER A 27 22.96 0.25 -5.46
N ALA A 28 22.07 1.10 -4.92
CA ALA A 28 21.69 1.06 -3.51
C ALA A 28 20.86 -0.20 -3.19
N ILE A 29 19.99 -0.61 -4.10
CA ILE A 29 19.23 -1.86 -3.97
C ILE A 29 20.18 -3.06 -3.98
N ASP A 30 21.12 -3.12 -4.91
CA ASP A 30 22.07 -4.24 -5.01
C ASP A 30 22.90 -4.38 -3.72
N ARG A 31 23.39 -3.28 -3.15
CA ARG A 31 24.10 -3.29 -1.87
C ARG A 31 23.20 -3.74 -0.70
N ALA A 32 21.95 -3.27 -0.65
CA ALA A 32 20.98 -3.68 0.35
C ALA A 32 20.68 -5.19 0.24
N LEU A 33 20.42 -5.70 -0.97
CA LEU A 33 20.18 -7.11 -1.22
C LEU A 33 21.40 -7.98 -0.87
N GLY A 34 22.61 -7.47 -1.05
CA GLY A 34 23.85 -8.17 -0.67
C GLY A 34 23.95 -8.47 0.83
N ARG A 35 23.26 -7.74 1.70
CA ARG A 35 23.23 -7.94 3.16
C ARG A 35 22.16 -8.94 3.61
N LEU A 36 21.23 -9.28 2.75
CA LEU A 36 20.14 -10.22 3.06
C LEU A 36 20.55 -11.67 2.83
N SER A 37 19.86 -12.59 3.51
CA SER A 37 20.02 -14.01 3.26
C SER A 37 19.73 -14.38 1.80
N VAL A 38 20.33 -15.47 1.32
CA VAL A 38 20.16 -15.96 -0.05
C VAL A 38 18.67 -16.17 -0.36
N ASP A 39 17.91 -16.75 0.58
CA ASP A 39 16.49 -17.06 0.39
C ASP A 39 15.63 -15.81 0.25
N VAL A 40 15.85 -14.80 1.10
CA VAL A 40 15.12 -13.51 1.03
C VAL A 40 15.42 -12.82 -0.29
N ARG A 41 16.69 -12.75 -0.67
CA ARG A 41 17.11 -12.16 -1.93
C ARG A 41 16.53 -12.88 -3.14
N ALA A 42 16.61 -14.22 -3.15
CA ALA A 42 16.05 -15.03 -4.24
C ALA A 42 14.54 -14.85 -4.36
N THR A 43 13.81 -14.87 -3.24
CA THR A 43 12.36 -14.67 -3.23
C THR A 43 11.97 -13.27 -3.76
N TYR A 44 12.66 -12.22 -3.32
CA TYR A 44 12.40 -10.86 -3.78
C TYR A 44 12.74 -10.67 -5.25
N SER A 45 13.92 -11.11 -5.69
CA SER A 45 14.40 -10.93 -7.07
C SER A 45 13.64 -11.82 -8.06
N GLY A 46 13.23 -13.01 -7.64
CA GLY A 46 12.45 -13.96 -8.43
C GLY A 46 10.94 -13.72 -8.42
N ALA A 47 10.45 -12.68 -7.76
CA ALA A 47 9.02 -12.38 -7.73
C ALA A 47 8.46 -12.15 -9.13
N LEU A 48 7.37 -12.84 -9.47
CA LEU A 48 6.65 -12.72 -10.74
C LEU A 48 5.29 -12.06 -10.51
N PRO A 49 4.76 -11.28 -11.47
CA PRO A 49 3.48 -10.58 -11.32
C PRO A 49 2.28 -11.49 -11.00
N VAL A 50 2.33 -12.75 -11.42
CA VAL A 50 1.26 -13.74 -11.19
C VAL A 50 1.42 -14.53 -9.87
N GLY A 51 2.50 -14.28 -9.12
CA GLY A 51 2.80 -14.98 -7.86
C GLY A 51 2.39 -14.19 -6.62
N TRP A 52 2.82 -14.71 -5.48
CA TRP A 52 2.67 -14.09 -4.17
C TRP A 52 4.02 -14.02 -3.48
N VAL A 53 4.26 -12.97 -2.70
CA VAL A 53 5.52 -12.74 -1.98
C VAL A 53 5.22 -12.56 -0.50
N PRO A 54 5.89 -13.31 0.40
CA PRO A 54 5.70 -13.13 1.84
C PRO A 54 5.98 -11.68 2.28
N ILE A 55 5.09 -11.12 3.08
CA ILE A 55 5.22 -9.71 3.55
C ILE A 55 6.52 -9.52 4.32
N ARG A 56 6.96 -10.51 5.11
CA ARG A 56 8.24 -10.46 5.84
C ARG A 56 9.45 -10.28 4.93
N VAL A 57 9.40 -10.83 3.70
CA VAL A 57 10.46 -10.64 2.68
C VAL A 57 10.49 -9.18 2.24
N MET A 58 9.33 -8.61 1.94
CA MET A 58 9.23 -7.19 1.57
C MET A 58 9.72 -6.28 2.69
N GLU A 59 9.34 -6.56 3.94
CA GLU A 59 9.77 -5.77 5.11
C GLU A 59 11.29 -5.83 5.33
N ALA A 60 11.88 -7.04 5.21
CA ALA A 60 13.33 -7.20 5.33
C ALA A 60 14.07 -6.39 4.25
N VAL A 61 13.62 -6.49 3.01
CA VAL A 61 14.22 -5.75 1.88
C VAL A 61 14.07 -4.23 2.07
N PHE A 62 12.88 -3.75 2.42
CA PHE A 62 12.66 -2.31 2.63
C PHE A 62 13.48 -1.75 3.78
N ARG A 63 13.70 -2.52 4.85
CA ARG A 63 14.55 -2.13 5.97
C ARG A 63 16.00 -1.92 5.52
N GLU A 64 16.56 -2.88 4.80
CA GLU A 64 17.94 -2.78 4.31
C GLU A 64 18.11 -1.64 3.28
N ILE A 65 17.12 -1.44 2.40
CA ILE A 65 17.13 -0.32 1.46
C ILE A 65 17.06 1.02 2.19
N ALA A 66 16.26 1.12 3.24
CA ALA A 66 16.17 2.36 4.03
C ALA A 66 17.50 2.68 4.71
N VAL A 67 18.17 1.67 5.29
CA VAL A 67 19.52 1.82 5.86
C VAL A 67 20.49 2.31 4.79
N GLU A 68 20.50 1.68 3.63
CA GLU A 68 21.40 2.04 2.53
C GLU A 68 21.15 3.45 1.98
N ALA A 69 19.88 3.86 1.94
CA ALA A 69 19.46 5.19 1.49
C ALA A 69 19.60 6.28 2.59
N GLY A 70 20.05 5.94 3.80
CA GLY A 70 20.16 6.87 4.93
C GLY A 70 18.82 7.49 5.34
N THR A 71 17.72 6.74 5.21
CA THR A 71 16.36 7.23 5.52
C THR A 71 15.64 6.31 6.51
N ASN A 72 14.56 6.81 7.10
CA ASN A 72 13.68 6.00 7.94
C ASN A 72 12.84 5.06 7.05
N VAL A 73 12.70 3.80 7.46
CA VAL A 73 11.90 2.81 6.71
C VAL A 73 10.43 3.23 6.56
N ALA A 74 9.86 3.93 7.55
CA ALA A 74 8.51 4.43 7.48
C ALA A 74 8.35 5.51 6.39
N ASP A 75 9.34 6.41 6.28
CA ASP A 75 9.35 7.47 5.26
C ASP A 75 9.55 6.88 3.86
N LEU A 76 10.43 5.88 3.74
CA LEU A 76 10.60 5.15 2.49
C LEU A 76 9.29 4.49 2.05
N HIS A 77 8.59 3.81 2.96
CA HIS A 77 7.29 3.19 2.69
C HIS A 77 6.26 4.22 2.18
N VAL A 78 6.16 5.38 2.84
CA VAL A 78 5.23 6.45 2.44
C VAL A 78 5.55 6.97 1.04
N ARG A 79 6.83 7.26 0.76
CA ARG A 79 7.27 7.73 -0.55
C ARG A 79 6.97 6.72 -1.66
N VAL A 80 7.36 5.47 -1.43
CA VAL A 80 7.16 4.38 -2.41
C VAL A 80 5.68 4.11 -2.64
N ALA A 81 4.86 4.03 -1.61
CA ALA A 81 3.42 3.82 -1.74
C ALA A 81 2.76 4.97 -2.52
N ARG A 82 3.06 6.22 -2.18
CA ARG A 82 2.52 7.40 -2.89
C ARG A 82 2.91 7.40 -4.37
N THR A 83 4.20 7.26 -4.67
CA THR A 83 4.71 7.25 -6.05
C THR A 83 4.10 6.09 -6.86
N SER A 84 4.00 4.90 -6.28
CA SER A 84 3.39 3.73 -6.93
C SER A 84 1.93 3.99 -7.31
N ILE A 85 1.16 4.58 -6.40
CA ILE A 85 -0.24 4.91 -6.62
C ILE A 85 -0.39 6.01 -7.67
N GLU A 86 0.35 7.09 -7.56
CA GLU A 86 0.35 8.18 -8.55
C GLU A 86 0.68 7.66 -9.95
N ARG A 87 1.69 6.77 -10.07
CA ARG A 87 2.05 6.13 -11.34
C ARG A 87 0.93 5.27 -11.91
N THR A 88 0.30 4.47 -11.06
CA THR A 88 -0.83 3.62 -11.44
C THR A 88 -2.00 4.46 -11.92
N PHE A 89 -2.35 5.52 -11.21
CA PHE A 89 -3.49 6.36 -11.53
C PHE A 89 -3.24 7.28 -12.72
N ARG A 90 -2.03 7.73 -12.99
CA ARG A 90 -1.70 8.46 -14.24
C ARG A 90 -2.01 7.62 -15.49
N ARG A 91 -1.77 6.30 -15.44
CA ARG A 91 -2.12 5.38 -16.53
C ARG A 91 -3.64 5.19 -16.68
N PHE A 92 -4.40 5.28 -15.60
CA PHE A 92 -5.85 5.06 -15.54
C PHE A 92 -6.69 6.35 -15.45
N LEU A 93 -6.06 7.51 -15.50
CA LEU A 93 -6.72 8.79 -15.26
C LEU A 93 -7.99 8.99 -16.12
N ARG A 94 -7.98 8.51 -17.37
CA ARG A 94 -9.15 8.55 -18.26
C ARG A 94 -10.33 7.70 -17.77
N MET A 95 -10.07 6.61 -17.04
CA MET A 95 -11.14 5.78 -16.46
C MET A 95 -11.64 6.36 -15.14
N LEU A 96 -10.76 7.01 -14.35
CA LEU A 96 -11.09 7.59 -13.06
C LEU A 96 -11.93 8.87 -13.17
N LEU A 97 -11.74 9.65 -14.22
CA LEU A 97 -12.59 10.82 -14.51
C LEU A 97 -14.08 10.47 -14.67
N LYS A 98 -14.41 9.17 -14.85
CA LYS A 98 -15.78 8.66 -14.82
C LYS A 98 -16.28 8.33 -13.41
N ILE A 99 -15.43 8.33 -12.39
CA ILE A 99 -15.79 8.07 -11.00
C ILE A 99 -16.08 9.42 -10.35
N THR A 100 -17.29 9.89 -10.52
CA THR A 100 -17.66 11.25 -10.07
C THR A 100 -18.11 11.31 -8.62
N THR A 101 -18.40 10.18 -7.97
CA THR A 101 -18.95 10.15 -6.61
C THR A 101 -17.97 9.54 -5.61
N ASP A 102 -17.99 10.04 -4.37
CA ASP A 102 -17.23 9.50 -3.25
C ASP A 102 -17.57 8.03 -3.00
N GLN A 103 -18.85 7.67 -3.12
CA GLN A 103 -19.34 6.30 -2.97
C GLN A 103 -18.68 5.34 -3.97
N ALA A 104 -18.57 5.73 -5.24
CA ALA A 104 -17.94 4.91 -6.27
C ALA A 104 -16.43 4.74 -6.04
N LEU A 105 -15.78 5.75 -5.47
CA LEU A 105 -14.37 5.69 -5.12
C LEU A 105 -14.12 4.72 -3.96
N VAL A 106 -14.89 4.90 -2.89
CA VAL A 106 -14.76 4.13 -1.65
C VAL A 106 -15.16 2.67 -1.86
N SER A 107 -16.22 2.39 -2.64
CA SER A 107 -16.65 1.01 -2.92
C SER A 107 -15.62 0.16 -3.68
N ARG A 108 -14.62 0.76 -4.33
CA ARG A 108 -13.54 0.03 -5.02
C ARG A 108 -12.36 -0.33 -4.12
N THR A 109 -12.23 0.31 -2.97
CA THR A 109 -11.12 0.07 -2.04
C THR A 109 -11.01 -1.39 -1.62
N PRO A 110 -12.11 -2.11 -1.26
CA PRO A 110 -12.04 -3.53 -0.94
C PRO A 110 -11.51 -4.41 -2.08
N VAL A 111 -11.93 -4.13 -3.32
CA VAL A 111 -11.50 -4.90 -4.50
C VAL A 111 -10.01 -4.72 -4.78
N ILE A 112 -9.50 -3.49 -4.63
CA ILE A 112 -8.08 -3.20 -4.81
C ILE A 112 -7.25 -3.91 -3.73
N PHE A 113 -7.71 -3.86 -2.48
CA PHE A 113 -7.06 -4.52 -1.35
C PHE A 113 -6.98 -6.04 -1.55
N ALA A 114 -8.10 -6.68 -1.91
CA ALA A 114 -8.16 -8.13 -2.14
C ALA A 114 -7.27 -8.62 -3.30
N ARG A 115 -6.91 -7.73 -4.23
CA ARG A 115 -5.93 -8.03 -5.29
C ARG A 115 -4.48 -7.82 -4.85
N SER A 116 -4.28 -7.14 -3.73
CA SER A 116 -2.96 -6.78 -3.23
C SER A 116 -2.47 -7.71 -2.14
N TYR A 117 -3.38 -8.27 -1.33
CA TYR A 117 -3.06 -9.09 -0.16
C TYR A 117 -3.91 -10.35 -0.16
N ASP A 118 -3.33 -11.47 0.30
CA ASP A 118 -4.00 -12.77 0.42
C ASP A 118 -4.74 -12.97 1.74
N CYS A 119 -4.68 -11.99 2.63
CA CYS A 119 -5.28 -12.02 3.96
C CYS A 119 -5.96 -10.69 4.29
N GLY A 120 -6.89 -10.76 5.23
CA GLY A 120 -7.72 -9.62 5.60
C GLY A 120 -8.73 -9.25 4.53
N ARG A 121 -9.68 -8.40 4.90
CA ARG A 121 -10.65 -7.79 3.98
C ARG A 121 -10.96 -6.37 4.40
N LEU A 122 -11.21 -5.50 3.44
CA LEU A 122 -11.67 -4.15 3.71
C LEU A 122 -13.18 -4.03 3.55
N GLU A 123 -13.79 -3.32 4.47
CA GLU A 123 -15.13 -2.74 4.32
C GLU A 123 -14.99 -1.23 4.26
N ALA A 124 -15.80 -0.59 3.42
CA ALA A 124 -15.71 0.85 3.25
C ALA A 124 -17.10 1.49 3.21
N LYS A 125 -17.28 2.58 3.96
CA LYS A 125 -18.56 3.31 4.11
C LYS A 125 -18.30 4.81 4.05
N ILE A 126 -19.29 5.54 3.56
CA ILE A 126 -19.37 7.01 3.63
C ILE A 126 -20.54 7.35 4.55
N PRO A 127 -20.30 7.59 5.84
CA PRO A 127 -21.38 7.94 6.76
C PRO A 127 -21.98 9.31 6.47
N GLU A 128 -21.18 10.23 5.96
CA GLU A 128 -21.59 11.59 5.60
C GLU A 128 -20.67 12.18 4.53
N PRO A 129 -21.09 13.19 3.78
CA PRO A 129 -20.24 13.86 2.80
C PRO A 129 -18.93 14.34 3.43
N GLY A 130 -17.81 14.12 2.75
CA GLY A 130 -16.49 14.51 3.24
C GLY A 130 -15.87 13.57 4.28
N ARG A 131 -16.53 12.45 4.59
CA ARG A 131 -16.03 11.50 5.58
C ARG A 131 -16.16 10.06 5.11
N GLY A 132 -15.06 9.32 5.11
CA GLY A 132 -15.01 7.89 4.83
C GLY A 132 -14.52 7.09 6.04
N VAL A 133 -15.09 5.91 6.23
CA VAL A 133 -14.64 4.93 7.23
C VAL A 133 -14.32 3.64 6.50
N ILE A 134 -13.07 3.21 6.59
CA ILE A 134 -12.59 1.98 5.97
C ILE A 134 -12.09 1.08 7.10
N THR A 135 -12.63 -0.13 7.20
CA THR A 135 -12.30 -1.09 8.25
C THR A 135 -11.59 -2.29 7.64
N LEU A 136 -10.40 -2.58 8.15
CA LEU A 136 -9.67 -3.82 7.90
C LEU A 136 -10.13 -4.85 8.93
N LEU A 137 -10.59 -5.98 8.45
CA LEU A 137 -11.06 -7.12 9.22
C LEU A 137 -10.23 -8.36 8.91
N ASP A 138 -10.32 -9.36 9.78
CA ASP A 138 -9.70 -10.68 9.61
C ASP A 138 -8.16 -10.65 9.46
N TRP A 139 -7.54 -9.60 10.04
CA TRP A 139 -6.08 -9.47 10.11
C TRP A 139 -5.64 -8.71 11.39
N PRO A 140 -5.82 -9.32 12.59
CA PRO A 140 -5.56 -8.67 13.88
C PRO A 140 -4.10 -8.23 14.03
N ASP A 141 -3.15 -9.04 13.55
CA ASP A 141 -1.72 -8.77 13.64
C ASP A 141 -1.14 -8.17 12.35
N ALA A 142 -1.95 -7.40 11.60
CA ALA A 142 -1.50 -6.77 10.37
C ALA A 142 -0.21 -5.96 10.62
N PRO A 143 0.88 -6.21 9.87
CA PRO A 143 2.11 -5.44 10.01
C PRO A 143 1.92 -3.96 9.73
N ASP A 144 2.83 -3.12 10.23
CA ASP A 144 2.74 -1.66 10.04
C ASP A 144 2.85 -1.24 8.58
N TRP A 145 3.60 -1.98 7.78
CA TRP A 145 3.77 -1.64 6.37
C TRP A 145 2.47 -1.67 5.56
N PRO A 146 1.67 -2.77 5.54
CA PRO A 146 0.37 -2.78 4.87
C PRO A 146 -0.60 -1.71 5.40
N LEU A 147 -0.63 -1.48 6.71
CA LEU A 147 -1.47 -0.44 7.31
C LEU A 147 -1.07 0.95 6.81
N ARG A 148 0.23 1.24 6.81
CA ARG A 148 0.77 2.51 6.32
C ARG A 148 0.52 2.68 4.83
N ALA A 149 0.76 1.63 4.03
CA ALA A 149 0.49 1.66 2.59
C ALA A 149 -0.99 1.89 2.28
N THR A 150 -1.90 1.24 3.00
CA THR A 150 -3.35 1.42 2.86
C THR A 150 -3.75 2.86 3.21
N ARG A 151 -3.26 3.41 4.33
CA ARG A 151 -3.52 4.79 4.74
C ARG A 151 -3.08 5.79 3.66
N VAL A 152 -1.83 5.66 3.21
CA VAL A 152 -1.27 6.53 2.15
C VAL A 152 -2.03 6.34 0.83
N GLY A 153 -2.44 5.11 0.55
CA GLY A 153 -3.24 4.78 -0.62
C GLY A 153 -4.57 5.52 -0.66
N ILE A 154 -5.33 5.46 0.43
CA ILE A 154 -6.61 6.17 0.55
C ILE A 154 -6.40 7.69 0.38
N GLU A 155 -5.41 8.26 1.09
CA GLU A 155 -5.09 9.69 1.02
C GLU A 155 -4.73 10.13 -0.40
N THR A 156 -3.86 9.37 -1.07
CA THR A 156 -3.38 9.69 -2.42
C THR A 156 -4.51 9.57 -3.45
N VAL A 157 -5.32 8.52 -3.37
CA VAL A 157 -6.44 8.30 -4.30
C VAL A 157 -7.48 9.41 -4.18
N LEU A 158 -7.87 9.79 -2.96
CA LEU A 158 -8.82 10.89 -2.74
C LEU A 158 -8.26 12.21 -3.26
N SER A 159 -6.97 12.48 -3.04
CA SER A 159 -6.30 13.69 -3.54
C SER A 159 -6.28 13.74 -5.08
N ILE A 160 -5.93 12.63 -5.74
CA ILE A 160 -5.94 12.52 -7.21
C ILE A 160 -7.36 12.68 -7.77
N ALA A 161 -8.37 12.22 -7.04
CA ALA A 161 -9.79 12.40 -7.37
C ALA A 161 -10.30 13.83 -7.12
N GLY A 162 -9.41 14.77 -6.79
CA GLY A 162 -9.71 16.19 -6.64
C GLY A 162 -10.27 16.61 -5.29
N ARG A 163 -10.26 15.72 -4.30
CA ARG A 163 -10.65 16.07 -2.92
C ARG A 163 -9.57 16.93 -2.29
N ARG A 164 -9.97 17.99 -1.58
CA ARG A 164 -9.06 18.93 -0.92
C ARG A 164 -8.89 18.58 0.55
N GLU A 165 -7.77 18.97 1.14
CA GLU A 165 -7.49 18.82 2.57
C GLU A 165 -7.67 17.40 3.09
N VAL A 166 -7.31 16.42 2.26
CA VAL A 166 -7.46 15.01 2.61
C VAL A 166 -6.57 14.66 3.80
N ARG A 167 -7.17 14.09 4.83
CA ARG A 167 -6.46 13.56 6.01
C ARG A 167 -6.96 12.16 6.31
N VAL A 168 -6.03 11.23 6.47
CA VAL A 168 -6.35 9.84 6.82
C VAL A 168 -5.60 9.45 8.08
N THR A 169 -6.34 9.02 9.10
CA THR A 169 -5.78 8.42 10.31
C THR A 169 -6.03 6.92 10.32
N CYS A 170 -5.19 6.17 11.04
CA CYS A 170 -5.31 4.73 11.19
C CYS A 170 -5.21 4.37 12.67
N SER A 171 -6.11 3.53 13.15
CA SER A 171 -6.09 2.98 14.51
C SER A 171 -6.24 1.46 14.44
N ARG A 172 -5.44 0.72 15.21
CA ARG A 172 -5.57 -0.74 15.32
C ARG A 172 -6.82 -1.11 16.09
N THR A 173 -7.40 -2.25 15.73
CA THR A 173 -8.54 -2.88 16.42
C THR A 173 -8.21 -4.34 16.72
N SER A 174 -9.03 -5.01 17.49
CA SER A 174 -8.87 -6.45 17.77
C SER A 174 -9.01 -7.35 16.54
N SER A 175 -9.62 -6.87 15.46
CA SER A 175 -9.80 -7.62 14.20
C SER A 175 -8.90 -7.15 13.06
N GLY A 176 -8.13 -6.05 13.27
CA GLY A 176 -7.29 -5.47 12.23
C GLY A 176 -7.04 -3.97 12.45
N ALA A 177 -7.68 -3.10 11.65
CA ALA A 177 -7.53 -1.66 11.78
C ALA A 177 -8.74 -0.89 11.23
N ILE A 178 -8.90 0.36 11.66
CA ILE A 178 -9.87 1.29 11.12
C ILE A 178 -9.17 2.54 10.60
N PHE A 179 -9.55 2.99 9.41
CA PHE A 179 -9.05 4.20 8.77
C PHE A 179 -10.18 5.22 8.70
N PHE A 180 -9.94 6.40 9.22
CA PHE A 180 -10.84 7.55 9.11
C PHE A 180 -10.27 8.51 8.08
N ALA A 181 -10.98 8.69 6.99
CA ALA A 181 -10.63 9.63 5.93
C ALA A 181 -11.57 10.83 5.99
N ASN A 182 -11.00 12.03 6.02
CA ASN A 182 -11.75 13.29 5.99
C ASN A 182 -11.24 14.14 4.83
N TRP A 183 -12.15 14.85 4.14
CA TRP A 183 -11.79 15.74 3.05
C TRP A 183 -12.79 16.90 2.95
N GLY A 184 -12.34 18.02 2.38
CA GLY A 184 -13.19 19.15 2.12
C GLY A 184 -14.29 18.84 1.10
N VAL A 185 -15.51 19.16 1.43
CA VAL A 185 -16.66 19.07 0.50
C VAL A 185 -16.72 20.37 -0.30
N SER A 186 -16.61 20.29 -1.63
CA SER A 186 -16.89 21.46 -2.49
C SER A 186 -18.37 21.81 -2.36
N ARG A 187 -18.65 23.05 -1.93
CA ARG A 187 -19.99 23.61 -1.94
C ARG A 187 -20.43 23.90 -3.37
#